data_f08835afdb558adf85d1be89b78f5f82
#
_entry.id   f08835afdb558adf85d1be89b78f5f82
#
_cell.length_a   1.000
_cell.length_b   1.000
_cell.length_c   1.000
_cell.angle_alpha   90.00
_cell.angle_beta   90.00
_cell.angle_gamma   90.00
#
_symmetry.space_group_name_H-M   'P 1'
#
loop_
_entity.id
_entity.type
_entity.pdbx_description
1 polymer ?
#
loop_
_entity_poly.entity_id
_entity_poly.type
_entity_poly.pdbx_seq_one_letter_code
_entity_poly.pdbx_strand_id
1 'polypeptide(L)'
;EFPKFVKAAVKDGLLDKRMADGRFDLKKLAAELDPARDDLSKYLGVVTNKNRYALRRQNGSPIETPQFTHMRIAMGLSYNETDPTAAAIEFYNHMSNLEYVPGGSTRVNAGGSFPQLSNCFLLNVDDDMESIAKAVRDTMWIAKGTGGIGIGFTKLRAAGSPVKTTNTESTGPIPFMKMIDTALFAVSRKGKKAGAAAIYVENWHLNFDQFVDLRQNSGDPYLRTRFANTAVFISDEFMKRVEKDQD
;
A
#
# COMPACT_ATOMS: atom_id res chain seq x y z
N GLU A 1 29.72 -13.21 -2.88
CA GLU A 1 29.18 -12.14 -3.76
C GLU A 1 28.12 -11.29 -3.08
N PHE A 2 27.27 -11.84 -2.21
CA PHE A 2 26.23 -11.11 -1.50
C PHE A 2 26.76 -9.86 -0.74
N PRO A 3 27.87 -9.92 0.03
CA PRO A 3 28.41 -8.73 0.68
C PRO A 3 28.81 -7.60 -0.27
N LYS A 4 29.32 -7.95 -1.45
CA LYS A 4 29.65 -6.96 -2.50
C LYS A 4 28.39 -6.32 -3.08
N PHE A 5 27.34 -7.12 -3.31
CA PHE A 5 26.04 -6.65 -3.76
C PHE A 5 25.45 -5.64 -2.77
N VAL A 6 25.39 -5.99 -1.47
CA VAL A 6 24.82 -5.09 -0.44
C VAL A 6 25.56 -3.75 -0.41
N LYS A 7 26.90 -3.78 -0.36
CA LYS A 7 27.71 -2.54 -0.33
C LYS A 7 27.53 -1.68 -1.58
N ALA A 8 27.48 -2.31 -2.76
CA ALA A 8 27.24 -1.61 -4.02
C ALA A 8 25.83 -0.98 -4.06
N ALA A 9 24.81 -1.73 -3.67
CA ALA A 9 23.42 -1.25 -3.67
C ALA A 9 23.19 -0.12 -2.64
N VAL A 10 23.88 -0.14 -1.50
CA VAL A 10 23.89 0.98 -0.54
C VAL A 10 24.57 2.22 -1.15
N LYS A 11 25.72 2.05 -1.80
CA LYS A 11 26.45 3.14 -2.48
C LYS A 11 25.59 3.79 -3.58
N ASP A 12 24.83 2.98 -4.31
CA ASP A 12 23.94 3.42 -5.40
C ASP A 12 22.61 4.00 -4.86
N GLY A 13 22.40 4.06 -3.53
CA GLY A 13 21.18 4.59 -2.90
C GLY A 13 19.95 3.71 -3.09
N LEU A 14 20.10 2.46 -3.48
CA LEU A 14 19.02 1.48 -3.64
C LEU A 14 18.65 0.81 -2.31
N LEU A 15 19.64 0.55 -1.46
CA LEU A 15 19.46 0.02 -0.11
C LEU A 15 19.67 1.11 0.93
N ASP A 16 19.03 0.93 2.08
CA ASP A 16 19.26 1.75 3.27
C ASP A 16 20.71 1.57 3.75
N LYS A 17 21.36 2.67 4.16
CA LYS A 17 22.73 2.66 4.67
C LYS A 17 22.95 1.70 5.83
N ARG A 18 21.91 1.45 6.63
CA ARG A 18 21.92 0.51 7.75
C ARG A 18 22.18 -0.93 7.34
N MET A 19 21.98 -1.29 6.08
CA MET A 19 22.26 -2.62 5.56
C MET A 19 23.77 -2.91 5.50
N ALA A 20 24.64 -1.88 5.58
CA ALA A 20 26.09 -2.01 5.49
C ALA A 20 26.84 -1.24 6.59
N ASP A 21 26.19 -0.86 7.69
CA ASP A 21 26.77 -0.07 8.79
C ASP A 21 27.52 -0.90 9.85
N GLY A 22 27.60 -2.22 9.67
CA GLY A 22 28.27 -3.14 10.59
C GLY A 22 27.34 -3.90 11.54
N ARG A 23 26.02 -3.63 11.53
CA ARG A 23 25.06 -4.39 12.35
C ARG A 23 24.90 -5.84 11.91
N PHE A 24 25.07 -6.09 10.61
CA PHE A 24 24.95 -7.41 10.02
C PHE A 24 26.30 -8.02 9.74
N ASP A 25 26.51 -9.28 10.12
CA ASP A 25 27.59 -10.10 9.60
C ASP A 25 27.23 -10.58 8.18
N LEU A 26 27.58 -9.76 7.18
CA LEU A 26 27.29 -10.05 5.78
C LEU A 26 27.93 -11.33 5.27
N LYS A 27 29.03 -11.80 5.88
CA LYS A 27 29.67 -13.07 5.51
C LYS A 27 28.86 -14.25 6.00
N LYS A 28 28.38 -14.17 7.25
CA LYS A 28 27.49 -15.18 7.85
C LYS A 28 26.18 -15.26 7.05
N LEU A 29 25.55 -14.12 6.73
CA LEU A 29 24.36 -14.08 5.89
C LEU A 29 24.58 -14.70 4.51
N ALA A 30 25.74 -14.44 3.90
CA ALA A 30 26.09 -15.02 2.60
C ALA A 30 26.25 -16.54 2.63
N ALA A 31 26.73 -17.08 3.75
CA ALA A 31 26.91 -18.54 3.94
C ALA A 31 25.55 -19.28 4.09
N GLU A 32 24.52 -18.59 4.54
CA GLU A 32 23.17 -19.14 4.70
C GLU A 32 22.34 -19.16 3.41
N LEU A 33 22.79 -18.44 2.36
CA LEU A 33 22.06 -18.41 1.09
C LEU A 33 22.10 -19.78 0.40
N ASP A 34 20.92 -20.32 0.13
CA ASP A 34 20.76 -21.62 -0.53
C ASP A 34 20.07 -21.45 -1.91
N PRO A 35 20.83 -21.43 -3.00
CA PRO A 35 20.27 -21.30 -4.35
C PRO A 35 19.33 -22.43 -4.76
N ALA A 36 19.43 -23.63 -4.15
CA ALA A 36 18.55 -24.74 -4.45
C ALA A 36 17.08 -24.47 -4.07
N ARG A 37 16.86 -23.55 -3.13
CA ARG A 37 15.52 -23.12 -2.74
C ARG A 37 14.80 -22.33 -3.84
N ASP A 38 15.50 -21.85 -4.88
CA ASP A 38 14.86 -21.24 -6.05
C ASP A 38 13.93 -22.22 -6.78
N ASP A 39 14.24 -23.53 -6.75
CA ASP A 39 13.46 -24.60 -7.36
C ASP A 39 12.13 -24.87 -6.66
N LEU A 40 11.96 -24.40 -5.41
CA LEU A 40 10.65 -24.44 -4.72
C LEU A 40 9.62 -23.53 -5.36
N SER A 41 10.07 -22.48 -6.07
CA SER A 41 9.20 -21.52 -6.71
C SER A 41 8.78 -21.98 -8.11
N LYS A 42 7.45 -22.03 -8.35
CA LYS A 42 6.92 -22.27 -9.70
C LYS A 42 7.19 -21.06 -10.60
N TYR A 43 7.12 -21.27 -11.93
CA TYR A 43 7.36 -20.25 -12.96
C TYR A 43 6.73 -18.88 -12.64
N LEU A 44 5.44 -18.86 -12.27
CA LEU A 44 4.73 -17.62 -11.94
C LEU A 44 5.36 -16.90 -10.72
N GLY A 45 5.80 -17.65 -9.71
CA GLY A 45 6.48 -17.11 -8.52
C GLY A 45 7.80 -16.42 -8.89
N VAL A 46 8.62 -17.07 -9.70
CA VAL A 46 9.90 -16.53 -10.19
C VAL A 46 9.69 -15.26 -11.02
N VAL A 47 8.77 -15.31 -12.00
CA VAL A 47 8.44 -14.15 -12.85
C VAL A 47 7.89 -12.99 -12.03
N THR A 48 7.02 -13.27 -11.07
CA THR A 48 6.46 -12.25 -10.17
C THR A 48 7.55 -11.61 -9.30
N ASN A 49 8.43 -12.44 -8.71
CA ASN A 49 9.56 -11.91 -7.92
C ASN A 49 10.44 -11.00 -8.77
N LYS A 50 10.88 -11.49 -9.93
CA LYS A 50 11.72 -10.73 -10.87
C LYS A 50 11.06 -9.42 -11.31
N ASN A 51 9.77 -9.42 -11.61
CA ASN A 51 9.11 -8.27 -12.23
C ASN A 51 8.59 -7.24 -11.21
N ARG A 52 8.24 -7.65 -9.99
CA ARG A 52 7.58 -6.79 -9.01
C ARG A 52 8.42 -6.47 -7.77
N TYR A 53 9.28 -7.39 -7.33
CA TYR A 53 9.88 -7.32 -5.99
C TYR A 53 11.39 -7.16 -5.99
N ALA A 54 12.10 -7.74 -6.97
CA ALA A 54 13.54 -7.60 -7.09
C ALA A 54 13.94 -6.14 -7.31
N LEU A 55 14.99 -5.70 -6.63
CA LEU A 55 15.58 -4.38 -6.85
C LEU A 55 16.07 -4.24 -8.29
N ARG A 56 15.93 -3.02 -8.80
CA ARG A 56 16.27 -2.69 -10.19
C ARG A 56 17.14 -1.45 -10.25
N ARG A 57 18.02 -1.43 -11.25
CA ARG A 57 18.71 -0.22 -11.66
C ARG A 57 17.73 0.78 -12.30
N GLN A 58 18.19 2.00 -12.52
CA GLN A 58 17.39 3.03 -13.21
C GLN A 58 16.97 2.61 -14.63
N ASN A 59 17.78 1.80 -15.32
CA ASN A 59 17.44 1.23 -16.62
C ASN A 59 16.42 0.09 -16.58
N GLY A 60 15.86 -0.23 -15.40
CA GLY A 60 14.88 -1.27 -15.19
C GLY A 60 15.42 -2.70 -15.08
N SER A 61 16.73 -2.93 -15.23
CA SER A 61 17.31 -4.28 -15.09
C SER A 61 17.30 -4.75 -13.62
N PRO A 62 16.84 -5.99 -13.32
CA PRO A 62 16.91 -6.53 -11.97
C PRO A 62 18.36 -6.80 -11.57
N ILE A 63 18.67 -6.60 -10.28
CA ILE A 63 20.01 -6.82 -9.70
C ILE A 63 20.01 -7.87 -8.59
N GLU A 64 18.87 -8.43 -8.27
CA GLU A 64 18.72 -9.48 -7.26
C GLU A 64 18.34 -10.81 -7.89
N THR A 65 18.90 -11.89 -7.32
CA THR A 65 18.35 -13.24 -7.44
C THR A 65 17.19 -13.39 -6.45
N PRO A 66 16.34 -14.45 -6.56
CA PRO A 66 15.29 -14.68 -5.56
C PRO A 66 15.86 -14.78 -4.14
N GLN A 67 16.96 -15.47 -3.93
CA GLN A 67 17.56 -15.62 -2.60
C GLN A 67 18.11 -14.28 -2.07
N PHE A 68 18.68 -13.42 -2.93
CA PHE A 68 19.09 -12.07 -2.52
C PHE A 68 17.89 -11.22 -2.15
N THR A 69 16.78 -11.35 -2.86
CA THR A 69 15.51 -10.67 -2.52
C THR A 69 15.02 -11.10 -1.13
N HIS A 70 14.98 -12.40 -0.83
CA HIS A 70 14.57 -12.91 0.48
C HIS A 70 15.49 -12.43 1.59
N MET A 71 16.81 -12.49 1.40
CA MET A 71 17.76 -12.04 2.41
C MET A 71 17.69 -10.52 2.63
N ARG A 72 17.52 -9.71 1.58
CA ARG A 72 17.30 -8.27 1.73
C ARG A 72 16.07 -7.94 2.55
N ILE A 73 14.95 -8.64 2.28
CA ILE A 73 13.71 -8.46 3.04
C ILE A 73 13.92 -8.83 4.50
N ALA A 74 14.56 -9.96 4.76
CA ALA A 74 14.89 -10.42 6.10
C ALA A 74 15.75 -9.41 6.87
N MET A 75 16.80 -8.89 6.26
CA MET A 75 17.62 -7.83 6.84
C MET A 75 16.81 -6.57 7.13
N GLY A 76 15.94 -6.15 6.20
CA GLY A 76 15.10 -4.97 6.37
C GLY A 76 14.06 -5.07 7.49
N LEU A 77 13.67 -6.30 7.84
CA LEU A 77 12.75 -6.57 8.96
C LEU A 77 13.46 -6.67 10.31
N SER A 78 14.73 -7.08 10.32
CA SER A 78 15.45 -7.48 11.53
C SER A 78 16.48 -6.47 12.05
N TYR A 79 16.75 -5.37 11.36
CA TYR A 79 17.85 -4.49 11.76
C TYR A 79 17.68 -3.80 13.12
N ASN A 80 16.48 -3.78 13.69
CA ASN A 80 16.19 -3.28 15.04
C ASN A 80 16.22 -4.37 16.13
N GLU A 81 16.39 -5.64 15.74
CA GLU A 81 16.44 -6.75 16.68
C GLU A 81 17.74 -6.73 17.51
N THR A 82 17.73 -7.42 18.65
CA THR A 82 18.91 -7.52 19.54
C THR A 82 20.10 -8.17 18.85
N ASP A 83 19.87 -9.24 18.08
CA ASP A 83 20.83 -9.86 17.14
C ASP A 83 20.24 -9.79 15.73
N PRO A 84 20.50 -8.71 14.98
CA PRO A 84 19.95 -8.54 13.64
C PRO A 84 20.38 -9.64 12.67
N THR A 85 21.57 -10.20 12.84
CA THR A 85 22.09 -11.26 11.95
C THR A 85 21.34 -12.56 12.19
N ALA A 86 21.15 -12.97 13.44
CA ALA A 86 20.40 -14.19 13.76
C ALA A 86 18.93 -14.07 13.33
N ALA A 87 18.26 -12.95 13.61
CA ALA A 87 16.89 -12.70 13.19
C ALA A 87 16.74 -12.66 11.66
N ALA A 88 17.70 -12.08 10.94
CA ALA A 88 17.68 -12.10 9.48
C ALA A 88 17.81 -13.52 8.91
N ILE A 89 18.63 -14.38 9.50
CA ILE A 89 18.75 -15.79 9.12
C ILE A 89 17.42 -16.52 9.33
N GLU A 90 16.80 -16.33 10.47
CA GLU A 90 15.51 -16.94 10.80
C GLU A 90 14.42 -16.52 9.79
N PHE A 91 14.25 -15.22 9.55
CA PHE A 91 13.27 -14.72 8.59
C PHE A 91 13.56 -15.16 7.15
N TYR A 92 14.84 -15.20 6.76
CA TYR A 92 15.28 -15.72 5.48
C TYR A 92 14.88 -17.19 5.32
N ASN A 93 15.13 -18.03 6.31
CA ASN A 93 14.82 -19.45 6.26
C ASN A 93 13.32 -19.68 6.06
N HIS A 94 12.48 -19.02 6.83
CA HIS A 94 11.03 -19.13 6.70
C HIS A 94 10.53 -18.68 5.32
N MET A 95 11.01 -17.52 4.83
CA MET A 95 10.57 -16.99 3.53
C MET A 95 11.10 -17.83 2.35
N SER A 96 12.35 -18.24 2.38
CA SER A 96 12.97 -18.99 1.29
C SER A 96 12.50 -20.44 1.18
N ASN A 97 12.04 -21.03 2.30
CA ASN A 97 11.34 -22.31 2.33
C ASN A 97 9.85 -22.23 1.98
N LEU A 98 9.34 -21.03 1.65
CA LEU A 98 7.94 -20.76 1.31
C LEU A 98 6.96 -21.07 2.46
N GLU A 99 7.40 -21.02 3.72
CA GLU A 99 6.54 -21.21 4.88
C GLU A 99 5.59 -20.04 5.08
N TYR A 100 6.02 -18.81 4.71
CA TYR A 100 5.16 -17.65 4.59
C TYR A 100 5.65 -16.66 3.53
N VAL A 101 4.77 -15.77 3.10
CA VAL A 101 5.08 -14.71 2.13
C VAL A 101 4.69 -13.36 2.71
N PRO A 102 5.65 -12.43 2.92
CA PRO A 102 5.34 -11.09 3.40
C PRO A 102 4.45 -10.31 2.42
N GLY A 103 3.73 -9.33 2.93
CA GLY A 103 2.89 -8.46 2.12
C GLY A 103 3.66 -7.70 1.05
N GLY A 104 2.96 -7.28 -0.02
CA GLY A 104 3.59 -6.72 -1.21
C GLY A 104 4.45 -5.48 -0.94
N SER A 105 4.01 -4.55 -0.07
CA SER A 105 4.79 -3.34 0.27
C SER A 105 6.05 -3.69 1.06
N THR A 106 5.97 -4.65 1.98
CA THR A 106 7.11 -5.18 2.71
C THR A 106 8.14 -5.77 1.74
N ARG A 107 7.70 -6.60 0.79
CA ARG A 107 8.59 -7.22 -0.22
C ARG A 107 9.29 -6.19 -1.11
N VAL A 108 8.61 -5.11 -1.46
CA VAL A 108 9.18 -4.05 -2.31
C VAL A 108 10.17 -3.17 -1.54
N ASN A 109 9.83 -2.79 -0.30
CA ASN A 109 10.48 -1.69 0.40
C ASN A 109 11.43 -2.12 1.52
N ALA A 110 11.32 -3.36 2.07
CA ALA A 110 12.17 -3.81 3.16
C ALA A 110 13.65 -3.81 2.73
N GLY A 111 14.50 -3.24 3.57
CA GLY A 111 15.93 -3.04 3.28
C GLY A 111 16.24 -1.94 2.26
N GLY A 112 15.22 -1.38 1.60
CA GLY A 112 15.37 -0.28 0.64
C GLY A 112 15.57 1.07 1.31
N SER A 113 15.97 2.08 0.51
CA SER A 113 16.20 3.45 0.95
C SER A 113 14.92 4.18 1.42
N PHE A 114 13.74 3.65 1.13
CA PHE A 114 12.44 4.13 1.58
C PHE A 114 11.64 2.98 2.22
N PRO A 115 11.88 2.67 3.50
CA PRO A 115 11.37 1.46 4.16
C PRO A 115 9.93 1.61 4.66
N GLN A 116 8.98 1.92 3.78
CA GLN A 116 7.55 1.87 4.08
C GLN A 116 7.08 0.41 3.96
N LEU A 117 6.79 -0.26 5.08
CA LEU A 117 6.55 -1.70 5.15
C LEU A 117 5.07 -2.07 5.23
N SER A 118 4.20 -1.14 5.68
CA SER A 118 2.77 -1.41 5.83
C SER A 118 2.08 -1.53 4.49
N ASN A 119 1.15 -2.48 4.37
CA ASN A 119 0.43 -2.73 3.12
C ASN A 119 -0.89 -1.97 3.05
N CYS A 120 -1.59 -1.81 4.19
CA CYS A 120 -2.92 -1.24 4.26
C CYS A 120 -2.99 -0.17 5.36
N PHE A 121 -3.74 0.88 5.06
CA PHE A 121 -3.99 2.01 5.94
C PHE A 121 -5.48 2.29 5.96
N LEU A 122 -6.02 2.65 7.12
CA LEU A 122 -7.40 3.05 7.28
C LEU A 122 -7.46 4.50 7.75
N LEU A 123 -8.28 5.31 7.08
CA LEU A 123 -8.52 6.70 7.38
C LEU A 123 -10.03 6.91 7.56
N ASN A 124 -10.41 7.76 8.50
CA ASN A 124 -11.76 8.32 8.58
C ASN A 124 -11.67 9.82 8.34
N VAL A 125 -12.63 10.36 7.60
CA VAL A 125 -12.73 11.78 7.31
C VAL A 125 -13.84 12.35 8.18
N ASP A 126 -13.48 13.28 9.07
CA ASP A 126 -14.44 14.02 9.88
C ASP A 126 -14.99 15.22 9.10
N ASP A 127 -16.13 15.74 9.53
CA ASP A 127 -16.87 16.79 8.82
C ASP A 127 -16.29 18.20 9.05
N ASP A 128 -15.00 18.33 8.77
CA ASP A 128 -14.24 19.57 8.83
C ASP A 128 -13.16 19.63 7.74
N MET A 129 -12.77 20.85 7.36
CA MET A 129 -11.86 21.08 6.23
C MET A 129 -10.45 20.57 6.51
N GLU A 130 -9.98 20.62 7.75
CA GLU A 130 -8.63 20.13 8.11
C GLU A 130 -8.54 18.60 7.94
N SER A 131 -9.56 17.87 8.41
CA SER A 131 -9.66 16.42 8.24
C SER A 131 -9.73 16.03 6.76
N ILE A 132 -10.51 16.74 5.96
CA ILE A 132 -10.62 16.53 4.51
C ILE A 132 -9.27 16.77 3.83
N ALA A 133 -8.61 17.90 4.09
CA ALA A 133 -7.31 18.24 3.52
C ALA A 133 -6.22 17.24 3.93
N LYS A 134 -6.25 16.84 5.21
CA LYS A 134 -5.35 15.80 5.74
C LYS A 134 -5.54 14.48 5.01
N ALA A 135 -6.77 14.04 4.76
CA ALA A 135 -7.05 12.80 4.04
C ALA A 135 -6.49 12.81 2.62
N VAL A 136 -6.58 13.91 1.89
CA VAL A 136 -5.97 14.08 0.56
C VAL A 136 -4.45 13.98 0.65
N ARG A 137 -3.83 14.73 1.56
CA ARG A 137 -2.38 14.70 1.79
C ARG A 137 -1.88 13.30 2.14
N ASP A 138 -2.52 12.65 3.10
CA ASP A 138 -2.12 11.32 3.58
C ASP A 138 -2.30 10.28 2.47
N THR A 139 -3.37 10.38 1.67
CA THR A 139 -3.58 9.54 0.47
C THR A 139 -2.40 9.64 -0.49
N MET A 140 -1.91 10.85 -0.78
CA MET A 140 -0.76 11.03 -1.68
C MET A 140 0.51 10.38 -1.12
N TRP A 141 0.82 10.55 0.16
CA TRP A 141 2.01 9.97 0.78
C TRP A 141 1.94 8.45 0.87
N ILE A 142 0.81 7.90 1.28
CA ILE A 142 0.61 6.45 1.41
C ILE A 142 0.67 5.80 0.02
N ALA A 143 -0.01 6.38 -0.98
CA ALA A 143 0.01 5.88 -2.35
C ALA A 143 1.41 5.95 -2.97
N LYS A 144 2.18 7.02 -2.70
CA LYS A 144 3.59 7.14 -3.08
C LYS A 144 4.44 6.00 -2.49
N GLY A 145 4.13 5.55 -1.27
CA GLY A 145 4.76 4.43 -0.59
C GLY A 145 4.24 3.04 -1.02
N THR A 146 3.36 2.94 -2.02
CA THR A 146 2.73 1.70 -2.48
C THR A 146 1.73 1.08 -1.49
N GLY A 147 1.24 1.84 -0.51
CA GLY A 147 0.21 1.43 0.43
C GLY A 147 -1.19 1.41 -0.22
N GLY A 148 -2.05 0.48 0.22
CA GLY A 148 -3.47 0.50 -0.03
C GLY A 148 -4.20 1.29 1.06
N ILE A 149 -5.29 1.98 0.71
CA ILE A 149 -5.97 2.88 1.64
C ILE A 149 -7.46 2.57 1.66
N GLY A 150 -8.03 2.37 2.85
CA GLY A 150 -9.47 2.40 3.08
C GLY A 150 -9.86 3.73 3.70
N ILE A 151 -10.84 4.44 3.13
CA ILE A 151 -11.22 5.79 3.57
C ILE A 151 -12.72 5.85 3.83
N GLY A 152 -13.12 6.06 5.09
CA GLY A 152 -14.51 6.26 5.49
C GLY A 152 -14.95 7.71 5.31
N PHE A 153 -16.03 7.93 4.58
CA PHE A 153 -16.60 9.25 4.29
C PHE A 153 -17.98 9.47 4.91
N THR A 154 -18.51 8.50 5.64
CA THR A 154 -19.87 8.54 6.20
C THR A 154 -20.13 9.76 7.09
N LYS A 155 -19.13 10.26 7.79
CA LYS A 155 -19.30 11.38 8.73
C LYS A 155 -19.48 12.73 8.04
N LEU A 156 -19.13 12.86 6.76
CA LEU A 156 -19.32 14.13 6.05
C LEU A 156 -20.80 14.41 5.86
N ARG A 157 -21.19 15.66 6.12
CA ARG A 157 -22.57 16.11 5.88
C ARG A 157 -22.96 15.96 4.42
N ALA A 158 -24.24 15.70 4.21
CA ALA A 158 -24.80 15.54 2.88
C ALA A 158 -24.84 16.85 2.10
N ALA A 159 -24.99 16.75 0.78
CA ALA A 159 -25.30 17.88 -0.09
C ALA A 159 -26.59 18.56 0.36
N GLY A 160 -26.63 19.91 0.30
CA GLY A 160 -27.76 20.73 0.78
C GLY A 160 -27.78 20.97 2.31
N SER A 161 -26.87 20.31 3.07
CA SER A 161 -26.78 20.58 4.52
C SER A 161 -26.20 21.98 4.78
N PRO A 162 -26.68 22.70 5.81
CA PRO A 162 -26.25 24.06 6.09
C PRO A 162 -24.80 24.14 6.58
N VAL A 163 -24.03 25.07 6.02
CA VAL A 163 -22.68 25.44 6.46
C VAL A 163 -22.77 26.75 7.22
N LYS A 164 -22.83 26.66 8.56
CA LYS A 164 -23.07 27.82 9.44
C LYS A 164 -22.01 28.92 9.32
N THR A 165 -20.75 28.58 9.08
CA THR A 165 -19.63 29.55 9.01
C THR A 165 -19.69 30.47 7.80
N THR A 166 -20.28 30.00 6.70
CA THR A 166 -20.37 30.74 5.42
C THR A 166 -21.81 31.10 5.06
N ASN A 167 -22.79 30.62 5.82
CA ASN A 167 -24.23 30.75 5.55
C ASN A 167 -24.59 30.26 4.13
N THR A 168 -24.03 29.13 3.74
CA THR A 168 -24.22 28.46 2.43
C THR A 168 -24.64 26.99 2.66
N GLU A 169 -24.88 26.28 1.56
CA GLU A 169 -25.12 24.83 1.58
C GLU A 169 -23.88 24.04 1.22
N SER A 170 -23.78 22.84 1.78
CA SER A 170 -22.72 21.88 1.50
C SER A 170 -22.89 21.27 0.10
N THR A 171 -21.77 21.03 -0.59
CA THR A 171 -21.72 20.23 -1.83
C THR A 171 -21.77 18.73 -1.57
N GLY A 172 -21.72 18.31 -0.29
CA GLY A 172 -21.67 16.90 0.10
C GLY A 172 -20.30 16.24 -0.09
N PRO A 173 -20.20 14.92 0.12
CA PRO A 173 -18.94 14.21 0.12
C PRO A 173 -18.37 13.92 -1.28
N ILE A 174 -19.19 13.90 -2.33
CA ILE A 174 -18.80 13.44 -3.67
C ILE A 174 -17.62 14.23 -4.28
N PRO A 175 -17.59 15.58 -4.23
CA PRO A 175 -16.45 16.36 -4.74
C PRO A 175 -15.14 16.02 -3.99
N PHE A 176 -15.19 15.78 -2.69
CA PHE A 176 -14.02 15.41 -1.91
C PHE A 176 -13.51 13.98 -2.23
N MET A 177 -14.42 13.04 -2.51
CA MET A 177 -14.07 11.72 -3.02
C MET A 177 -13.37 11.84 -4.39
N LYS A 178 -13.82 12.78 -5.24
CA LYS A 178 -13.15 13.08 -6.52
C LYS A 178 -11.75 13.65 -6.33
N MET A 179 -11.50 14.46 -5.31
CA MET A 179 -10.16 14.93 -4.96
C MET A 179 -9.23 13.75 -4.60
N ILE A 180 -9.69 12.79 -3.80
CA ILE A 180 -8.95 11.56 -3.49
C ILE A 180 -8.62 10.78 -4.77
N ASP A 181 -9.60 10.58 -5.64
CA ASP A 181 -9.44 9.89 -6.93
C ASP A 181 -8.33 10.55 -7.78
N THR A 182 -8.36 11.86 -7.88
CA THR A 182 -7.38 12.65 -8.63
C THR A 182 -5.99 12.61 -7.99
N ALA A 183 -5.92 12.66 -6.65
CA ALA A 183 -4.67 12.54 -5.91
C ALA A 183 -4.01 11.17 -6.12
N LEU A 184 -4.78 10.09 -6.12
CA LEU A 184 -4.28 8.74 -6.46
C LEU A 184 -3.69 8.68 -7.86
N PHE A 185 -4.40 9.23 -8.85
CA PHE A 185 -3.91 9.28 -10.22
C PHE A 185 -2.58 10.04 -10.32
N ALA A 186 -2.51 11.22 -9.70
CA ALA A 186 -1.34 12.10 -9.77
C ALA A 186 -0.06 11.45 -9.23
N VAL A 187 -0.16 10.62 -8.18
CA VAL A 187 1.01 9.99 -7.54
C VAL A 187 1.28 8.55 -8.00
N SER A 188 0.43 8.00 -8.87
CA SER A 188 0.61 6.65 -9.42
C SER A 188 1.90 6.54 -10.22
N ARG A 189 2.73 5.54 -9.88
CA ARG A 189 4.02 5.30 -10.54
C ARG A 189 3.89 4.25 -11.63
N LYS A 190 4.30 4.59 -12.86
CA LYS A 190 4.45 3.60 -13.93
C LYS A 190 5.52 2.56 -13.55
N GLY A 191 5.21 1.27 -13.74
CA GLY A 191 6.16 0.16 -13.57
C GLY A 191 6.39 -0.34 -12.14
N LYS A 192 5.71 0.22 -11.12
CA LYS A 192 5.65 -0.31 -9.74
C LYS A 192 4.20 -0.52 -9.32
N LYS A 193 3.98 -1.10 -8.14
CA LYS A 193 2.64 -1.22 -7.56
C LYS A 193 2.02 0.17 -7.45
N ALA A 194 0.90 0.43 -8.16
CA ALA A 194 0.14 1.65 -8.01
C ALA A 194 -0.48 1.73 -6.61
N GLY A 195 -0.58 2.93 -6.05
CA GLY A 195 -1.41 3.16 -4.88
C GLY A 195 -2.88 2.88 -5.24
N ALA A 196 -3.63 2.35 -4.29
CA ALA A 196 -5.05 2.06 -4.46
C ALA A 196 -5.82 2.55 -3.24
N ALA A 197 -7.02 3.08 -3.45
CA ALA A 197 -7.94 3.38 -2.37
C ALA A 197 -9.30 2.73 -2.60
N ALA A 198 -9.94 2.36 -1.49
CA ALA A 198 -11.35 2.05 -1.43
C ALA A 198 -12.06 3.09 -0.56
N ILE A 199 -13.06 3.73 -1.10
CA ILE A 199 -13.89 4.73 -0.41
C ILE A 199 -15.11 4.02 0.16
N TYR A 200 -15.35 4.20 1.46
CA TYR A 200 -16.44 3.57 2.19
C TYR A 200 -17.49 4.60 2.57
N VAL A 201 -18.75 4.27 2.32
CA VAL A 201 -19.91 5.01 2.80
C VAL A 201 -20.94 4.01 3.34
N GLU A 202 -21.57 4.34 4.46
CA GLU A 202 -22.66 3.55 5.00
C GLU A 202 -23.93 3.74 4.17
N ASN A 203 -24.71 2.67 4.05
CA ASN A 203 -25.90 2.61 3.20
C ASN A 203 -27.03 3.60 3.57
N TRP A 204 -27.01 4.18 4.77
CA TRP A 204 -28.00 5.17 5.25
C TRP A 204 -27.62 6.62 4.96
N HIS A 205 -26.45 6.90 4.38
CA HIS A 205 -26.00 8.26 4.07
C HIS A 205 -26.88 8.90 2.99
N LEU A 206 -27.29 10.17 3.16
CA LEU A 206 -28.20 10.84 2.25
C LEU A 206 -27.68 11.01 0.80
N ASN A 207 -26.36 10.95 0.58
CA ASN A 207 -25.78 10.93 -0.78
C ASN A 207 -25.49 9.50 -1.27
N PHE A 208 -26.13 8.48 -0.71
CA PHE A 208 -25.83 7.08 -1.05
C PHE A 208 -26.07 6.77 -2.52
N ASP A 209 -27.16 7.25 -3.12
CA ASP A 209 -27.46 7.05 -4.55
C ASP A 209 -26.36 7.62 -5.44
N GLN A 210 -25.89 8.85 -5.15
CA GLN A 210 -24.78 9.46 -5.88
C GLN A 210 -23.47 8.67 -5.67
N PHE A 211 -23.26 8.10 -4.48
CA PHE A 211 -22.10 7.27 -4.18
C PHE A 211 -22.10 5.97 -4.99
N VAL A 212 -23.24 5.29 -5.12
CA VAL A 212 -23.38 4.07 -5.95
C VAL A 212 -23.02 4.38 -7.41
N ASP A 213 -23.38 5.56 -7.90
CA ASP A 213 -23.12 5.99 -9.27
C ASP A 213 -21.68 6.43 -9.56
N LEU A 214 -20.83 6.57 -8.53
CA LEU A 214 -19.44 7.06 -8.69
C LEU A 214 -18.62 6.30 -9.72
N ARG A 215 -18.87 5.01 -9.90
CA ARG A 215 -18.12 4.13 -10.81
C ARG A 215 -18.78 3.94 -12.19
N GLN A 216 -19.91 4.58 -12.44
CA GLN A 216 -20.54 4.52 -13.77
C GLN A 216 -19.65 5.10 -14.86
N ASN A 217 -19.70 4.50 -16.05
CA ASN A 217 -18.89 4.92 -17.19
C ASN A 217 -19.37 6.19 -17.88
N SER A 218 -20.63 6.58 -17.64
CA SER A 218 -21.31 7.76 -18.20
C SER A 218 -21.57 8.82 -17.13
N GLY A 219 -22.03 9.98 -17.56
CA GLY A 219 -22.39 11.10 -16.69
C GLY A 219 -21.25 12.10 -16.51
N ASP A 220 -21.46 13.08 -15.62
CA ASP A 220 -20.52 14.17 -15.37
C ASP A 220 -19.18 13.62 -14.81
N PRO A 221 -18.03 13.85 -15.50
CA PRO A 221 -16.72 13.40 -15.06
C PRO A 221 -16.32 13.91 -13.66
N TYR A 222 -16.82 15.07 -13.26
CA TYR A 222 -16.53 15.63 -11.92
C TYR A 222 -17.23 14.87 -10.80
N LEU A 223 -18.28 14.12 -11.13
CA LEU A 223 -19.04 13.28 -10.20
C LEU A 223 -18.70 11.79 -10.33
N ARG A 224 -17.55 11.45 -10.93
CA ARG A 224 -17.11 10.06 -11.15
C ARG A 224 -15.70 9.83 -10.64
N THR A 225 -15.47 8.63 -10.08
CA THR A 225 -14.13 8.13 -9.73
C THR A 225 -13.68 7.06 -10.72
N ARG A 226 -12.37 7.03 -11.04
CA ARG A 226 -11.80 6.07 -11.99
C ARG A 226 -10.68 5.21 -11.39
N PHE A 227 -9.99 5.74 -10.37
CA PHE A 227 -8.86 5.13 -9.70
C PHE A 227 -9.22 4.59 -8.33
N ALA A 228 -10.06 5.31 -7.58
CA ALA A 228 -10.59 4.85 -6.32
C ALA A 228 -11.72 3.85 -6.54
N ASN A 229 -11.71 2.75 -5.78
CA ASN A 229 -12.83 1.83 -5.69
C ASN A 229 -13.85 2.33 -4.68
N THR A 230 -15.08 1.87 -4.80
CA THR A 230 -16.16 2.17 -3.85
C THR A 230 -16.55 0.90 -3.11
N ALA A 231 -16.90 1.03 -1.84
CA ALA A 231 -17.41 -0.06 -1.02
C ALA A 231 -18.51 0.45 -0.09
N VAL A 232 -19.59 -0.29 0.01
CA VAL A 232 -20.69 0.02 0.91
C VAL A 232 -20.43 -0.61 2.26
N PHE A 233 -20.52 0.17 3.32
CA PHE A 233 -20.53 -0.36 4.67
C PHE A 233 -21.99 -0.62 5.07
N ILE A 234 -22.34 -1.91 5.16
CA ILE A 234 -23.70 -2.35 5.41
C ILE A 234 -23.92 -2.51 6.91
N SER A 235 -24.97 -1.86 7.44
CA SER A 235 -25.35 -1.97 8.84
C SER A 235 -26.15 -3.24 9.14
N ASP A 236 -26.12 -3.69 10.40
CA ASP A 236 -26.94 -4.83 10.86
C ASP A 236 -28.43 -4.57 10.67
N GLU A 237 -28.86 -3.31 10.82
CA GLU A 237 -30.26 -2.93 10.61
C GLU A 237 -30.70 -3.11 9.16
N PHE A 238 -29.83 -2.78 8.19
CA PHE A 238 -30.10 -3.06 6.78
C PHE A 238 -30.28 -4.56 6.55
N MET A 239 -29.39 -5.38 7.10
CA MET A 239 -29.48 -6.85 6.94
C MET A 239 -30.75 -7.42 7.56
N LYS A 240 -31.19 -6.91 8.72
CA LYS A 240 -32.46 -7.30 9.34
C LYS A 240 -33.68 -6.94 8.49
N ARG A 241 -33.64 -5.81 7.80
CA ARG A 241 -34.72 -5.41 6.87
C ARG A 241 -34.74 -6.28 5.63
N VAL A 242 -33.56 -6.57 5.05
CA VAL A 242 -33.43 -7.50 3.91
C VAL A 242 -33.98 -8.89 4.28
N GLU A 243 -33.64 -9.42 5.47
CA GLU A 243 -34.13 -10.71 5.94
C GLU A 243 -35.67 -10.74 6.09
N LYS A 244 -36.27 -9.61 6.44
CA LYS A 244 -37.74 -9.46 6.62
C LYS A 244 -38.47 -8.96 5.38
N ASP A 245 -37.75 -8.79 4.26
CA ASP A 245 -38.30 -8.17 3.03
C ASP A 245 -39.01 -6.83 3.31
N GLN A 246 -38.34 -5.96 4.06
CA GLN A 246 -38.80 -4.63 4.46
C GLN A 246 -37.99 -3.55 3.72
N ASP A 247 -38.69 -2.50 3.30
CA ASP A 247 -38.09 -1.29 2.71
C ASP A 247 -37.26 -0.48 3.73
#